data_3e5693383af710bd55bcc37f1b56b95a
#
_entry.id   3e5693383af710bd55bcc37f1b56b95a
#
_cell.length_a   1.000
_cell.length_b   1.000
_cell.length_c   1.000
_cell.angle_alpha   90.00
_cell.angle_beta   90.00
_cell.angle_gamma   90.00
#
_symmetry.space_group_name_H-M   'P 1'
#
loop_
_entity.id
_entity.type
_entity.pdbx_description
1 polymer ?
#
loop_
_entity_poly.entity_id
_entity_poly.type
_entity_poly.pdbx_seq_one_letter_code
_entity_poly.pdbx_strand_id
1 'polypeptide(L)'
;MTFFDIIGKELASYVEVTDAEEEVCELYSVYYSSGSKARENRVDPSQSEVEIEIHGGRRSFTLTILQNPHINGELGQTGGVLWNSSVVLSEYFARRSVSDWDLSTLNIVELGSGCGLVGIALHRLGARRVVVTDQHRMMKVLTKNVERGKSKGEIFAAEYDWDKGSEDQSVLREAVDLVVVSDCIYHEEVVPILVGAMKEVCQSRADGKVVGIIVQELRSDLVHQAFVDKLLESFVVYRIPVDPGVDSFYTLYAVWLV
;
A
#
# COMPACT_ATOMS: atom_id res chain seq x y z
N MET A 1 -12.42 19.00 5.52
CA MET A 1 -11.66 18.78 4.26
C MET A 1 -11.38 17.29 4.22
N THR A 2 -11.85 16.59 3.20
CA THR A 2 -11.64 15.15 3.05
C THR A 2 -10.22 14.88 2.58
N PHE A 3 -9.75 13.63 2.69
CA PHE A 3 -8.45 13.24 2.11
C PHE A 3 -8.43 13.43 0.59
N PHE A 4 -9.56 13.17 -0.05
CA PHE A 4 -9.77 13.46 -1.47
C PHE A 4 -9.53 14.95 -1.82
N ASP A 5 -10.01 15.88 -0.98
CA ASP A 5 -9.78 17.31 -1.20
C ASP A 5 -8.30 17.70 -1.02
N ILE A 6 -7.57 16.98 -0.17
CA ILE A 6 -6.12 17.17 0.03
C ILE A 6 -5.36 16.74 -1.22
N ILE A 7 -5.60 15.53 -1.70
CA ILE A 7 -4.98 15.01 -2.93
C ILE A 7 -5.31 15.91 -4.12
N GLY A 8 -6.57 16.37 -4.24
CA GLY A 8 -7.00 17.27 -5.30
C GLY A 8 -6.17 18.56 -5.42
N LYS A 9 -5.61 19.07 -4.31
CA LYS A 9 -4.72 20.26 -4.34
C LYS A 9 -3.32 19.95 -4.84
N GLU A 10 -2.91 18.70 -4.78
CA GLU A 10 -1.56 18.26 -5.15
C GLU A 10 -1.48 17.77 -6.60
N LEU A 11 -2.64 17.55 -7.27
CA LEU A 11 -2.69 16.99 -8.63
C LEU A 11 -1.87 17.77 -9.66
N ALA A 12 -1.72 19.08 -9.50
CA ALA A 12 -0.87 19.89 -10.37
C ALA A 12 0.61 19.47 -10.36
N SER A 13 1.04 18.75 -9.34
CA SER A 13 2.40 18.20 -9.21
C SER A 13 2.48 16.72 -9.56
N TYR A 14 1.36 16.05 -9.83
CA TYR A 14 1.29 14.64 -10.18
C TYR A 14 1.20 14.48 -11.70
N VAL A 15 1.54 13.30 -12.20
CA VAL A 15 1.40 12.95 -13.62
C VAL A 15 0.12 12.17 -13.80
N GLU A 16 -0.82 12.69 -14.59
CA GLU A 16 -2.02 11.95 -14.96
C GLU A 16 -1.65 10.78 -15.88
N VAL A 17 -2.10 9.58 -15.54
CA VAL A 17 -1.86 8.37 -16.32
C VAL A 17 -3.14 8.05 -17.10
N THR A 18 -3.06 8.13 -18.42
CA THR A 18 -4.19 7.87 -19.33
C THR A 18 -3.93 6.73 -20.31
N ASP A 19 -2.68 6.27 -20.38
CA ASP A 19 -2.23 5.19 -21.25
C ASP A 19 -1.20 4.33 -20.51
N ALA A 20 -1.43 3.02 -20.44
CA ALA A 20 -0.58 2.10 -19.69
C ALA A 20 0.74 1.80 -20.39
N GLU A 21 0.75 1.76 -21.71
CA GLU A 21 1.97 1.50 -22.48
C GLU A 21 2.92 2.70 -22.37
N GLU A 22 2.40 3.93 -22.47
CA GLU A 22 3.19 5.16 -22.28
C GLU A 22 3.77 5.23 -20.86
N GLU A 23 2.95 4.97 -19.83
CA GLU A 23 3.37 4.97 -18.42
C GLU A 23 4.50 3.97 -18.17
N VAL A 24 4.34 2.73 -18.63
CA VAL A 24 5.34 1.67 -18.44
C VAL A 24 6.61 1.98 -19.21
N CYS A 25 6.49 2.48 -20.44
CA CYS A 25 7.65 2.87 -21.25
C CYS A 25 8.49 3.95 -20.56
N GLU A 26 7.83 4.97 -19.98
CA GLU A 26 8.51 6.04 -19.24
C GLU A 26 9.21 5.49 -17.99
N LEU A 27 8.49 4.77 -17.13
CA LEU A 27 9.01 4.23 -15.87
C LEU A 27 10.19 3.28 -16.10
N TYR A 28 10.05 2.33 -17.00
CA TYR A 28 11.07 1.31 -17.24
C TYR A 28 12.26 1.84 -18.06
N SER A 29 12.08 2.89 -18.85
CA SER A 29 13.21 3.61 -19.46
C SER A 29 14.14 4.21 -18.41
N VAL A 30 13.57 4.83 -17.37
CA VAL A 30 14.34 5.36 -16.24
C VAL A 30 14.97 4.22 -15.42
N TYR A 31 14.20 3.18 -15.14
CA TYR A 31 14.64 1.99 -14.41
C TYR A 31 15.87 1.33 -15.06
N TYR A 32 15.82 1.06 -16.37
CA TYR A 32 16.93 0.44 -17.11
C TYR A 32 18.11 1.39 -17.32
N SER A 33 17.85 2.70 -17.45
CA SER A 33 18.91 3.71 -17.63
C SER A 33 19.71 3.99 -16.36
N SER A 34 19.12 3.79 -15.18
CA SER A 34 19.79 4.04 -13.89
C SER A 34 20.94 3.08 -13.58
N GLY A 35 21.18 2.09 -14.45
CA GLY A 35 22.16 1.02 -14.24
C GLY A 35 21.75 0.12 -13.08
N SER A 36 22.22 -1.12 -13.06
CA SER A 36 21.95 -2.05 -11.96
C SER A 36 22.69 -1.62 -10.68
N LYS A 37 22.23 -0.55 -10.05
CA LYS A 37 22.54 -0.36 -8.63
C LYS A 37 21.94 -1.57 -7.91
N ALA A 38 22.76 -2.28 -7.14
CA ALA A 38 22.26 -3.34 -6.30
C ALA A 38 21.12 -2.75 -5.42
N ARG A 39 19.93 -3.36 -5.48
CA ARG A 39 18.83 -2.99 -4.59
C ARG A 39 19.32 -3.11 -3.16
N GLU A 40 19.22 -2.05 -2.39
CA GLU A 40 19.49 -2.12 -0.96
C GLU A 40 18.36 -2.92 -0.31
N ASN A 41 18.72 -4.06 0.25
CA ASN A 41 17.76 -4.90 0.95
C ASN A 41 17.56 -4.32 2.36
N ARG A 42 16.50 -3.55 2.55
CA ARG A 42 16.19 -2.85 3.81
C ARG A 42 15.59 -3.78 4.87
N VAL A 43 15.18 -4.97 4.44
CA VAL A 43 14.58 -6.01 5.28
C VAL A 43 15.30 -7.32 5.06
N ASP A 44 15.67 -8.02 6.13
CA ASP A 44 16.18 -9.39 6.04
C ASP A 44 15.00 -10.39 6.07
N PRO A 45 14.67 -11.02 4.93
CA PRO A 45 13.54 -11.92 4.84
C PRO A 45 13.77 -13.27 5.57
N SER A 46 14.98 -13.56 6.00
CA SER A 46 15.32 -14.81 6.72
C SER A 46 15.01 -14.74 8.21
N GLN A 47 14.89 -13.55 8.77
CA GLN A 47 14.63 -13.33 10.19
C GLN A 47 13.14 -13.54 10.51
N SER A 48 12.86 -14.14 11.68
CA SER A 48 11.48 -14.27 12.17
C SER A 48 10.94 -12.99 12.84
N GLU A 49 11.82 -12.05 13.14
CA GLU A 49 11.51 -10.75 13.72
C GLU A 49 12.54 -9.74 13.22
N VAL A 50 12.06 -8.56 12.82
CA VAL A 50 12.90 -7.46 12.31
C VAL A 50 12.51 -6.15 12.96
N GLU A 51 13.51 -5.31 13.22
CA GLU A 51 13.32 -3.92 13.61
C GLU A 51 13.43 -3.04 12.38
N ILE A 52 12.40 -2.23 12.13
CA ILE A 52 12.33 -1.33 10.98
C ILE A 52 12.25 0.10 11.52
N GLU A 53 13.22 0.91 11.16
CA GLU A 53 13.19 2.34 11.41
C GLU A 53 12.45 3.03 10.26
N ILE A 54 11.40 3.80 10.59
CA ILE A 54 10.62 4.60 9.66
C ILE A 54 11.12 6.03 9.71
N HIS A 55 11.74 6.48 8.64
CA HIS A 55 12.33 7.82 8.53
C HIS A 55 11.30 8.85 8.03
N GLY A 56 10.65 9.53 8.96
CA GLY A 56 9.65 10.58 8.71
C GLY A 56 10.09 11.98 9.15
N GLY A 57 11.38 12.26 9.22
CA GLY A 57 11.89 13.51 9.76
C GLY A 57 11.51 13.66 11.23
N ARG A 58 10.65 14.65 11.56
CA ARG A 58 10.18 14.86 12.94
C ARG A 58 9.29 13.75 13.49
N ARG A 59 8.81 12.86 12.65
CA ARG A 59 7.96 11.70 13.01
C ARG A 59 8.66 10.37 12.71
N SER A 60 9.96 10.28 12.93
CA SER A 60 10.68 9.01 12.84
C SER A 60 10.39 8.13 14.06
N PHE A 61 10.25 6.81 13.84
CA PHE A 61 10.00 5.82 14.89
C PHE A 61 10.44 4.43 14.43
N THR A 62 10.63 3.52 15.37
CA THR A 62 10.96 2.12 15.09
C THR A 62 9.76 1.22 15.36
N LEU A 63 9.57 0.22 14.51
CA LEU A 63 8.60 -0.86 14.65
C LEU A 63 9.30 -2.20 14.66
N THR A 64 8.90 -3.08 15.58
CA THR A 64 9.33 -4.48 15.61
C THR A 64 8.25 -5.33 14.98
N ILE A 65 8.57 -6.00 13.87
CA ILE A 65 7.62 -6.77 13.07
C ILE A 65 8.02 -8.24 13.03
N LEU A 66 7.07 -9.12 13.36
CA LEU A 66 7.21 -10.55 13.18
C LEU A 66 7.04 -10.92 11.71
N GLN A 67 7.88 -11.82 11.25
CA GLN A 67 7.80 -12.47 9.95
C GLN A 67 7.58 -13.97 10.10
N ASN A 68 7.08 -14.61 9.06
CA ASN A 68 7.03 -16.06 8.95
C ASN A 68 7.58 -16.51 7.59
N PRO A 69 8.93 -16.61 7.46
CA PRO A 69 9.58 -16.99 6.21
C PRO A 69 9.13 -18.35 5.65
N HIS A 70 8.60 -19.23 6.49
CA HIS A 70 8.16 -20.57 6.08
C HIS A 70 6.85 -20.55 5.27
N ILE A 71 6.08 -19.48 5.34
CA ILE A 71 4.85 -19.34 4.51
C ILE A 71 5.22 -19.11 3.04
N ASN A 72 6.38 -18.54 2.75
CA ASN A 72 6.79 -18.16 1.39
C ASN A 72 7.25 -19.33 0.51
N GLY A 73 7.12 -20.56 0.94
CA GLY A 73 7.62 -21.77 0.21
C GLY A 73 6.64 -22.37 -0.81
N GLU A 74 5.38 -21.94 -0.85
CA GLU A 74 4.36 -22.47 -1.75
C GLU A 74 3.99 -21.45 -2.83
N LEU A 75 3.61 -21.91 -4.02
CA LEU A 75 3.24 -21.05 -5.15
C LEU A 75 2.18 -20.00 -4.74
N GLY A 76 2.49 -18.73 -4.97
CA GLY A 76 1.58 -17.61 -4.66
C GLY A 76 1.58 -17.15 -3.19
N GLN A 77 2.52 -17.60 -2.37
CA GLN A 77 2.60 -17.22 -0.96
C GLN A 77 3.75 -16.23 -0.73
N THR A 78 3.46 -14.94 -0.73
CA THR A 78 4.46 -13.87 -0.66
C THR A 78 4.36 -13.01 0.61
N GLY A 79 3.25 -13.07 1.35
CA GLY A 79 2.96 -12.19 2.48
C GLY A 79 3.69 -12.52 3.79
N GLY A 80 4.42 -13.65 3.87
CA GLY A 80 5.06 -14.10 5.11
C GLY A 80 6.26 -13.26 5.55
N VAL A 81 6.82 -12.45 4.67
CA VAL A 81 7.95 -11.53 4.95
C VAL A 81 7.60 -10.11 4.55
N LEU A 82 8.32 -9.15 5.09
CA LEU A 82 8.21 -7.76 4.68
C LEU A 82 8.91 -7.54 3.33
N TRP A 83 8.27 -6.72 2.51
CA TRP A 83 8.84 -6.20 1.27
C TRP A 83 9.31 -4.75 1.45
N ASN A 84 10.38 -4.37 0.76
CA ASN A 84 10.95 -3.02 0.87
C ASN A 84 9.94 -1.92 0.55
N SER A 85 9.01 -2.16 -0.37
CA SER A 85 7.91 -1.23 -0.72
C SER A 85 7.05 -0.84 0.48
N SER A 86 6.85 -1.75 1.45
CA SER A 86 6.11 -1.42 2.67
C SER A 86 6.87 -0.41 3.56
N VAL A 87 8.19 -0.47 3.57
CA VAL A 87 9.04 0.52 4.25
C VAL A 87 8.97 1.86 3.53
N VAL A 88 9.13 1.85 2.19
CA VAL A 88 9.04 3.06 1.34
C VAL A 88 7.71 3.77 1.55
N LEU A 89 6.59 3.04 1.52
CA LEU A 89 5.27 3.63 1.70
C LEU A 89 5.06 4.16 3.13
N SER A 90 5.54 3.44 4.14
CA SER A 90 5.46 3.89 5.53
C SER A 90 6.22 5.19 5.75
N GLU A 91 7.41 5.32 5.18
CA GLU A 91 8.21 6.55 5.22
C GLU A 91 7.57 7.69 4.44
N TYR A 92 6.98 7.39 3.28
CA TYR A 92 6.23 8.37 2.51
C TYR A 92 5.11 8.97 3.35
N PHE A 93 4.26 8.16 3.99
CA PHE A 93 3.22 8.64 4.89
C PHE A 93 3.78 9.37 6.11
N ALA A 94 4.88 8.91 6.68
CA ALA A 94 5.50 9.57 7.83
C ALA A 94 5.97 10.99 7.47
N ARG A 95 6.60 11.19 6.30
CA ARG A 95 7.01 12.51 5.81
C ARG A 95 5.80 13.41 5.54
N ARG A 96 4.79 12.91 4.82
CA ARG A 96 3.59 13.68 4.45
C ARG A 96 2.74 14.06 5.67
N SER A 97 2.67 13.21 6.69
CA SER A 97 1.90 13.48 7.92
C SER A 97 2.46 14.60 8.79
N VAL A 98 3.67 15.05 8.55
CA VAL A 98 4.29 16.18 9.27
C VAL A 98 3.78 17.52 8.76
N SER A 99 3.56 17.63 7.44
CA SER A 99 3.33 18.91 6.77
C SER A 99 1.91 19.06 6.21
N ASP A 100 1.38 18.02 5.58
CA ASP A 100 0.27 18.21 4.66
C ASP A 100 -0.93 17.30 4.92
N TRP A 101 -0.71 16.09 5.49
CA TRP A 101 -1.73 15.06 5.60
C TRP A 101 -2.14 14.80 7.05
N ASP A 102 -3.31 15.29 7.44
CA ASP A 102 -3.90 14.96 8.75
C ASP A 102 -4.61 13.59 8.66
N LEU A 103 -3.98 12.58 9.23
CA LEU A 103 -4.50 11.22 9.27
C LEU A 103 -5.54 11.01 10.39
N SER A 104 -5.67 11.95 11.34
CA SER A 104 -6.45 11.76 12.59
C SER A 104 -7.95 11.61 12.37
N THR A 105 -8.44 11.95 11.19
CA THR A 105 -9.85 11.81 10.80
C THR A 105 -10.12 10.63 9.87
N LEU A 106 -9.08 9.94 9.40
CA LEU A 106 -9.18 8.97 8.33
C LEU A 106 -9.51 7.56 8.82
N ASN A 107 -10.42 6.92 8.10
CA ASN A 107 -10.66 5.48 8.11
C ASN A 107 -9.90 4.86 6.95
N ILE A 108 -8.96 3.99 7.26
CA ILE A 108 -8.01 3.41 6.31
C ILE A 108 -8.22 1.91 6.23
N VAL A 109 -8.24 1.38 5.02
CA VAL A 109 -8.18 -0.07 4.75
C VAL A 109 -6.91 -0.36 3.97
N GLU A 110 -6.09 -1.28 4.47
CA GLU A 110 -4.94 -1.83 3.74
C GLU A 110 -5.31 -3.19 3.17
N LEU A 111 -5.13 -3.37 1.87
CA LEU A 111 -5.34 -4.62 1.17
C LEU A 111 -4.01 -5.35 0.99
N GLY A 112 -3.96 -6.64 1.35
CA GLY A 112 -2.75 -7.44 1.24
C GLY A 112 -1.63 -6.99 2.17
N SER A 113 -1.96 -6.78 3.44
CA SER A 113 -1.05 -6.20 4.43
C SER A 113 0.17 -7.07 4.76
N GLY A 114 0.16 -8.36 4.43
CA GLY A 114 1.23 -9.28 4.79
C GLY A 114 1.53 -9.28 6.29
N CYS A 115 2.70 -8.76 6.65
CA CYS A 115 3.09 -8.58 8.06
C CYS A 115 2.48 -7.33 8.73
N GLY A 116 1.82 -6.43 7.98
CA GLY A 116 1.07 -5.29 8.51
C GLY A 116 1.88 -4.02 8.77
N LEU A 117 3.09 -3.89 8.22
CA LEU A 117 3.96 -2.74 8.51
C LEU A 117 3.30 -1.40 8.19
N VAL A 118 2.68 -1.25 7.00
CA VAL A 118 2.13 0.03 6.55
C VAL A 118 0.95 0.44 7.41
N GLY A 119 -0.02 -0.45 7.65
CA GLY A 119 -1.17 -0.14 8.50
C GLY A 119 -0.78 0.17 9.93
N ILE A 120 0.20 -0.55 10.51
CA ILE A 120 0.72 -0.27 11.85
C ILE A 120 1.42 1.10 11.86
N ALA A 121 2.19 1.44 10.82
CA ALA A 121 2.81 2.75 10.70
C ALA A 121 1.77 3.88 10.61
N LEU A 122 0.72 3.72 9.80
CA LEU A 122 -0.39 4.68 9.70
C LEU A 122 -1.10 4.87 11.04
N HIS A 123 -1.33 3.79 11.78
CA HIS A 123 -1.87 3.86 13.13
C HIS A 123 -0.95 4.62 14.10
N ARG A 124 0.36 4.36 14.06
CA ARG A 124 1.37 5.10 14.86
C ARG A 124 1.45 6.57 14.48
N LEU A 125 1.20 6.91 13.23
CA LEU A 125 1.13 8.28 12.73
C LEU A 125 -0.17 9.00 13.12
N GLY A 126 -1.11 8.29 13.75
CA GLY A 126 -2.31 8.87 14.35
C GLY A 126 -3.57 8.74 13.51
N ALA A 127 -3.62 7.82 12.54
CA ALA A 127 -4.87 7.52 11.84
C ALA A 127 -6.00 7.16 12.81
N ARG A 128 -7.22 7.64 12.53
CA ARG A 128 -8.38 7.42 13.40
C ARG A 128 -8.71 5.93 13.52
N ARG A 129 -8.78 5.26 12.39
CA ARG A 129 -9.09 3.83 12.30
C ARG A 129 -8.31 3.21 11.15
N VAL A 130 -7.69 2.08 11.40
CA VAL A 130 -6.97 1.30 10.38
C VAL A 130 -7.47 -0.15 10.42
N VAL A 131 -7.85 -0.69 9.27
CA VAL A 131 -8.12 -2.12 9.10
C VAL A 131 -7.07 -2.68 8.16
N VAL A 132 -6.23 -3.54 8.68
CA VAL A 132 -5.22 -4.26 7.90
C VAL A 132 -5.80 -5.61 7.49
N THR A 133 -5.75 -5.93 6.21
CA THR A 133 -6.43 -7.12 5.68
C THR A 133 -5.51 -8.02 4.89
N ASP A 134 -5.75 -9.32 5.01
CA ASP A 134 -5.06 -10.34 4.22
C ASP A 134 -5.88 -11.64 4.20
N GLN A 135 -5.42 -12.64 3.48
CA GLN A 135 -6.00 -13.98 3.44
C GLN A 135 -5.87 -14.68 4.79
N HIS A 136 -6.74 -15.66 5.04
CA HIS A 136 -6.82 -16.47 6.28
C HIS A 136 -5.45 -16.92 6.82
N ARG A 137 -4.58 -17.42 5.96
CA ARG A 137 -3.25 -17.93 6.33
C ARG A 137 -2.31 -16.90 6.94
N MET A 138 -2.52 -15.61 6.61
CA MET A 138 -1.71 -14.50 7.13
C MET A 138 -2.23 -13.99 8.48
N MET A 139 -3.48 -14.27 8.85
CA MET A 139 -4.12 -13.68 10.02
C MET A 139 -3.36 -13.92 11.32
N LYS A 140 -2.69 -15.06 11.46
CA LYS A 140 -1.94 -15.39 12.69
C LYS A 140 -0.76 -14.45 12.93
N VAL A 141 0.03 -14.12 11.90
CA VAL A 141 1.17 -13.20 12.04
C VAL A 141 0.70 -11.77 12.05
N LEU A 142 -0.25 -11.41 11.19
CA LEU A 142 -0.81 -10.08 11.08
C LEU A 142 -1.46 -9.64 12.41
N THR A 143 -2.33 -10.45 13.01
CA THR A 143 -2.95 -10.16 14.31
C THR A 143 -1.92 -9.93 15.41
N LYS A 144 -0.86 -10.76 15.46
CA LYS A 144 0.21 -10.58 16.46
C LYS A 144 0.95 -9.24 16.29
N ASN A 145 1.24 -8.86 15.05
CA ASN A 145 1.90 -7.60 14.77
C ASN A 145 1.01 -6.40 15.10
N VAL A 146 -0.28 -6.48 14.77
CA VAL A 146 -1.27 -5.48 15.16
C VAL A 146 -1.32 -5.30 16.68
N GLU A 147 -1.43 -6.39 17.45
CA GLU A 147 -1.45 -6.34 18.91
C GLU A 147 -0.19 -5.68 19.50
N ARG A 148 0.98 -5.97 18.94
CA ARG A 148 2.26 -5.36 19.35
C ARG A 148 2.36 -3.88 18.97
N GLY A 149 1.81 -3.52 17.80
CA GLY A 149 1.85 -2.16 17.25
C GLY A 149 0.81 -1.20 17.82
N LYS A 150 -0.15 -1.69 18.63
CA LYS A 150 -1.23 -0.87 19.17
C LYS A 150 -0.73 0.35 19.94
N SER A 151 -1.39 1.47 19.67
CA SER A 151 -1.21 2.75 20.36
C SER A 151 -2.58 3.44 20.54
N LYS A 152 -2.64 4.76 20.58
CA LYS A 152 -3.93 5.48 20.61
C LYS A 152 -4.61 5.36 19.24
N GLY A 153 -5.92 5.16 19.22
CA GLY A 153 -6.74 4.98 18.01
C GLY A 153 -7.16 3.52 17.83
N GLU A 154 -7.78 3.22 16.70
CA GLU A 154 -8.29 1.90 16.39
C GLU A 154 -7.46 1.24 15.29
N ILE A 155 -6.97 0.04 15.55
CA ILE A 155 -6.36 -0.82 14.53
C ILE A 155 -6.86 -2.25 14.70
N PHE A 156 -7.25 -2.88 13.59
CA PHE A 156 -7.77 -4.24 13.54
C PHE A 156 -7.12 -5.02 12.41
N ALA A 157 -6.91 -6.31 12.63
CA ALA A 157 -6.61 -7.26 11.57
C ALA A 157 -7.92 -7.98 11.20
N ALA A 158 -8.26 -8.03 9.91
CA ALA A 158 -9.45 -8.67 9.39
C ALA A 158 -9.11 -9.56 8.19
N GLU A 159 -9.80 -10.69 8.07
CA GLU A 159 -9.66 -11.55 6.91
C GLU A 159 -10.40 -10.94 5.72
N TYR A 160 -9.70 -10.79 4.61
CA TYR A 160 -10.25 -10.35 3.34
C TYR A 160 -9.56 -11.08 2.19
N ASP A 161 -10.24 -12.04 1.61
CA ASP A 161 -9.82 -12.74 0.39
C ASP A 161 -10.39 -11.95 -0.81
N TRP A 162 -9.53 -11.39 -1.63
CA TRP A 162 -9.95 -10.50 -2.72
C TRP A 162 -10.88 -11.15 -3.73
N ASP A 163 -10.79 -12.48 -3.91
CA ASP A 163 -11.64 -13.24 -4.83
C ASP A 163 -13.02 -13.56 -4.23
N LYS A 164 -13.11 -13.65 -2.90
CA LYS A 164 -14.33 -14.05 -2.18
C LYS A 164 -15.01 -12.90 -1.45
N GLY A 165 -14.34 -11.77 -1.34
CA GLY A 165 -14.75 -10.67 -0.48
C GLY A 165 -14.44 -10.94 1.00
N SER A 166 -14.96 -10.10 1.89
CA SER A 166 -14.81 -10.26 3.34
C SER A 166 -16.12 -10.70 3.99
N GLU A 167 -16.08 -11.79 4.74
CA GLU A 167 -17.16 -12.14 5.68
C GLU A 167 -17.09 -11.26 6.95
N ASP A 168 -15.94 -10.63 7.21
CA ASP A 168 -15.76 -9.76 8.37
C ASP A 168 -16.31 -8.37 8.08
N GLN A 169 -17.48 -8.07 8.63
CA GLN A 169 -18.14 -6.77 8.49
C GLN A 169 -17.32 -5.60 9.05
N SER A 170 -16.25 -5.87 9.81
CA SER A 170 -15.39 -4.79 10.33
C SER A 170 -14.64 -4.04 9.24
N VAL A 171 -14.37 -4.66 8.09
CA VAL A 171 -13.62 -4.05 6.96
C VAL A 171 -14.36 -2.81 6.45
N LEU A 172 -15.66 -2.95 6.17
CA LEU A 172 -16.51 -1.89 5.58
C LEU A 172 -17.54 -1.33 6.57
N ARG A 173 -17.35 -1.55 7.90
CA ARG A 173 -18.28 -1.07 8.92
C ARG A 173 -18.45 0.44 8.93
N GLU A 174 -17.40 1.16 8.60
CA GLU A 174 -17.39 2.61 8.47
C GLU A 174 -16.92 2.99 7.06
N ALA A 175 -17.46 4.09 6.54
CA ALA A 175 -17.05 4.61 5.25
C ALA A 175 -15.53 4.82 5.21
N VAL A 176 -14.88 4.27 4.20
CA VAL A 176 -13.44 4.33 4.00
C VAL A 176 -13.06 5.68 3.39
N ASP A 177 -11.97 6.28 3.84
CA ASP A 177 -11.39 7.50 3.28
C ASP A 177 -10.18 7.21 2.40
N LEU A 178 -9.42 6.18 2.77
CA LEU A 178 -8.16 5.81 2.12
C LEU A 178 -8.03 4.29 2.02
N VAL A 179 -7.75 3.81 0.82
CA VAL A 179 -7.31 2.44 0.55
C VAL A 179 -5.81 2.45 0.33
N VAL A 180 -5.11 1.52 0.94
CA VAL A 180 -3.65 1.39 0.82
C VAL A 180 -3.30 0.02 0.26
N VAL A 181 -2.40 0.00 -0.72
CA VAL A 181 -1.91 -1.22 -1.36
C VAL A 181 -0.38 -1.13 -1.47
N SER A 182 0.32 -2.13 -0.97
CA SER A 182 1.78 -2.16 -0.99
C SER A 182 2.30 -3.45 -1.62
N ASP A 183 2.87 -3.35 -2.82
CA ASP A 183 3.56 -4.43 -3.53
C ASP A 183 2.73 -5.70 -3.78
N CYS A 184 1.45 -5.52 -4.05
CA CYS A 184 0.51 -6.63 -4.23
C CYS A 184 0.46 -7.17 -5.67
N ILE A 185 1.16 -6.53 -6.62
CA ILE A 185 1.17 -6.91 -8.03
C ILE A 185 2.44 -7.68 -8.36
N TYR A 186 2.34 -8.99 -8.35
CA TYR A 186 3.47 -9.88 -8.63
C TYR A 186 3.15 -10.93 -9.72
N HIS A 187 1.90 -11.02 -10.15
CA HIS A 187 1.41 -11.95 -11.18
C HIS A 187 0.20 -11.38 -11.91
N GLU A 188 0.09 -11.58 -13.23
CA GLU A 188 -1.03 -11.03 -14.03
C GLU A 188 -2.40 -11.51 -13.56
N GLU A 189 -2.50 -12.76 -13.10
CA GLU A 189 -3.77 -13.35 -12.60
C GLU A 189 -4.30 -12.63 -11.34
N VAL A 190 -3.43 -12.02 -10.56
CA VAL A 190 -3.82 -11.28 -9.32
C VAL A 190 -4.41 -9.92 -9.64
N VAL A 191 -4.03 -9.33 -10.78
CA VAL A 191 -4.41 -7.97 -11.17
C VAL A 191 -5.92 -7.74 -11.16
N PRO A 192 -6.77 -8.50 -11.89
CA PRO A 192 -8.21 -8.25 -11.91
C PRO A 192 -8.86 -8.46 -10.54
N ILE A 193 -8.33 -9.37 -9.74
CA ILE A 193 -8.85 -9.71 -8.42
C ILE A 193 -8.58 -8.55 -7.45
N LEU A 194 -7.35 -8.04 -7.40
CA LEU A 194 -6.98 -6.89 -6.55
C LEU A 194 -7.75 -5.62 -6.95
N VAL A 195 -7.81 -5.30 -8.26
CA VAL A 195 -8.53 -4.11 -8.74
C VAL A 195 -10.03 -4.23 -8.42
N GLY A 196 -10.60 -5.44 -8.49
CA GLY A 196 -11.96 -5.71 -8.04
C GLY A 196 -12.18 -5.43 -6.55
N ALA A 197 -11.28 -5.90 -5.70
CA ALA A 197 -11.31 -5.63 -4.25
C ALA A 197 -11.15 -4.14 -3.93
N MET A 198 -10.24 -3.46 -4.61
CA MET A 198 -10.08 -2.00 -4.47
C MET A 198 -11.38 -1.27 -4.83
N LYS A 199 -12.04 -1.67 -5.92
CA LYS A 199 -13.31 -1.10 -6.37
C LYS A 199 -14.41 -1.31 -5.32
N GLU A 200 -14.53 -2.51 -4.77
CA GLU A 200 -15.50 -2.83 -3.71
C GLU A 200 -15.30 -1.92 -2.50
N VAL A 201 -14.06 -1.78 -2.01
CA VAL A 201 -13.77 -0.91 -0.86
C VAL A 201 -14.03 0.55 -1.18
N CYS A 202 -13.67 1.02 -2.37
CA CYS A 202 -13.96 2.41 -2.79
C CYS A 202 -15.46 2.71 -2.90
N GLN A 203 -16.30 1.71 -3.20
CA GLN A 203 -17.76 1.85 -3.25
C GLN A 203 -18.42 1.91 -1.86
N SER A 204 -17.67 1.67 -0.77
CA SER A 204 -18.18 1.78 0.61
C SER A 204 -18.64 3.21 0.97
N ARG A 205 -18.21 4.20 0.23
CA ARG A 205 -18.57 5.62 0.39
C ARG A 205 -19.53 6.07 -0.70
N ALA A 206 -20.72 6.53 -0.29
CA ALA A 206 -21.76 6.96 -1.22
C ALA A 206 -21.38 8.21 -2.06
N ASP A 207 -20.49 9.08 -1.55
CA ASP A 207 -20.02 10.26 -2.26
C ASP A 207 -18.83 9.97 -3.21
N GLY A 208 -18.37 8.71 -3.28
CA GLY A 208 -17.26 8.28 -4.13
C GLY A 208 -15.89 8.85 -3.78
N LYS A 209 -15.77 9.58 -2.67
CA LYS A 209 -14.53 10.29 -2.29
C LYS A 209 -13.56 9.41 -1.50
N VAL A 210 -13.24 8.25 -2.04
CA VAL A 210 -12.21 7.36 -1.52
C VAL A 210 -10.97 7.47 -2.40
N VAL A 211 -9.82 7.66 -1.78
CA VAL A 211 -8.53 7.65 -2.48
C VAL A 211 -7.83 6.31 -2.25
N GLY A 212 -7.28 5.72 -3.29
CA GLY A 212 -6.30 4.65 -3.19
C GLY A 212 -4.88 5.21 -3.27
N ILE A 213 -4.00 4.83 -2.36
CA ILE A 213 -2.55 5.06 -2.47
C ILE A 213 -1.87 3.71 -2.64
N ILE A 214 -1.17 3.56 -3.74
CA ILE A 214 -0.54 2.31 -4.15
C ILE A 214 0.96 2.54 -4.27
N VAL A 215 1.77 1.65 -3.71
CA VAL A 215 3.19 1.54 -4.03
C VAL A 215 3.45 0.21 -4.71
N GLN A 216 4.23 0.25 -5.77
CA GLN A 216 4.64 -0.96 -6.49
C GLN A 216 6.14 -0.91 -6.80
N GLU A 217 6.83 -2.00 -6.51
CA GLU A 217 8.20 -2.20 -6.98
C GLU A 217 8.20 -2.60 -8.45
N LEU A 218 9.03 -1.94 -9.24
CA LEU A 218 9.17 -2.21 -10.68
C LEU A 218 9.98 -3.51 -10.88
N ARG A 219 9.31 -4.62 -11.23
CA ARG A 219 9.93 -5.93 -11.46
C ARG A 219 9.68 -6.45 -12.87
N SER A 220 8.44 -6.35 -13.35
CA SER A 220 7.99 -6.83 -14.64
C SER A 220 7.15 -5.76 -15.31
N ASP A 221 7.61 -5.29 -16.46
CA ASP A 221 6.91 -4.32 -17.29
C ASP A 221 5.55 -4.84 -17.77
N LEU A 222 5.46 -6.10 -18.18
CA LEU A 222 4.22 -6.72 -18.64
C LEU A 222 3.16 -6.79 -17.52
N VAL A 223 3.54 -7.26 -16.33
CA VAL A 223 2.63 -7.32 -15.16
C VAL A 223 2.20 -5.92 -14.75
N HIS A 224 3.13 -4.96 -14.79
CA HIS A 224 2.84 -3.57 -14.46
C HIS A 224 1.88 -2.95 -15.47
N GLN A 225 2.10 -3.18 -16.76
CA GLN A 225 1.22 -2.71 -17.83
C GLN A 225 -0.20 -3.26 -17.66
N ALA A 226 -0.32 -4.59 -17.47
CA ALA A 226 -1.62 -5.21 -17.22
C ALA A 226 -2.34 -4.61 -16.01
N PHE A 227 -1.60 -4.22 -14.96
CA PHE A 227 -2.15 -3.56 -13.80
C PHE A 227 -2.66 -2.15 -14.10
N VAL A 228 -1.87 -1.33 -14.77
CA VAL A 228 -2.27 0.04 -15.13
C VAL A 228 -3.45 0.01 -16.11
N ASP A 229 -3.43 -0.85 -17.12
CA ASP A 229 -4.57 -1.07 -18.01
C ASP A 229 -5.84 -1.38 -17.24
N LYS A 230 -5.75 -2.30 -16.27
CA LYS A 230 -6.91 -2.68 -15.46
C LYS A 230 -7.39 -1.59 -14.51
N LEU A 231 -6.49 -0.79 -13.95
CA LEU A 231 -6.86 0.38 -13.16
C LEU A 231 -7.63 1.41 -13.99
N LEU A 232 -7.15 1.71 -15.19
CA LEU A 232 -7.75 2.71 -16.08
C LEU A 232 -9.19 2.36 -16.53
N GLU A 233 -9.60 1.08 -16.45
CA GLU A 233 -10.99 0.69 -16.71
C GLU A 233 -12.00 1.27 -15.69
N SER A 234 -11.57 1.59 -14.47
CA SER A 234 -12.48 1.94 -13.36
C SER A 234 -12.01 3.11 -12.50
N PHE A 235 -10.75 3.52 -12.64
CA PHE A 235 -10.15 4.54 -11.80
C PHE A 235 -9.52 5.66 -12.64
N VAL A 236 -9.60 6.87 -12.12
CA VAL A 236 -8.68 7.94 -12.47
C VAL A 236 -7.35 7.62 -11.79
N VAL A 237 -6.25 7.72 -12.51
CA VAL A 237 -4.92 7.32 -12.05
C VAL A 237 -3.95 8.49 -12.17
N TYR A 238 -3.26 8.81 -11.08
CA TYR A 238 -2.18 9.78 -11.07
C TYR A 238 -0.91 9.15 -10.48
N ARG A 239 0.21 9.27 -11.20
CA ARG A 239 1.52 8.93 -10.65
C ARG A 239 2.01 10.04 -9.74
N ILE A 240 2.32 9.68 -8.51
CA ILE A 240 2.88 10.60 -7.50
C ILE A 240 4.38 10.69 -7.74
N PRO A 241 4.97 11.89 -7.81
CA PRO A 241 6.41 12.05 -7.86
C PRO A 241 7.08 11.43 -6.64
N VAL A 242 8.07 10.60 -6.89
CA VAL A 242 8.84 9.95 -5.82
C VAL A 242 9.83 10.96 -5.26
N ASP A 243 9.92 11.06 -3.93
CA ASP A 243 10.86 11.97 -3.28
C ASP A 243 12.30 11.66 -3.69
N PRO A 244 13.16 12.68 -3.85
CA PRO A 244 14.59 12.47 -4.05
C PRO A 244 15.17 11.60 -2.91
N GLY A 245 15.64 10.42 -3.24
CA GLY A 245 16.16 9.45 -2.28
C GLY A 245 15.30 8.19 -2.12
N VAL A 246 14.09 8.16 -2.67
CA VAL A 246 13.38 6.91 -2.95
C VAL A 246 13.93 6.35 -4.26
N ASP A 247 14.40 5.12 -4.23
CA ASP A 247 14.98 4.46 -5.39
C ASP A 247 14.01 4.50 -6.59
N SER A 248 14.56 4.71 -7.80
CA SER A 248 13.83 4.62 -9.07
C SER A 248 13.20 3.23 -9.35
N PHE A 249 13.30 2.33 -8.38
CA PHE A 249 12.68 1.01 -8.40
C PHE A 249 11.23 0.98 -7.95
N TYR A 250 10.69 2.08 -7.43
CA TYR A 250 9.32 2.17 -6.93
C TYR A 250 8.53 3.21 -7.68
N THR A 251 7.26 2.91 -7.90
CA THR A 251 6.28 3.89 -8.34
C THR A 251 5.15 4.00 -7.32
N LEU A 252 4.60 5.21 -7.19
CA LEU A 252 3.46 5.49 -6.34
C LEU A 252 2.31 6.04 -7.18
N TYR A 253 1.09 5.57 -6.91
CA TYR A 253 -0.12 6.05 -7.55
C TYR A 253 -1.14 6.56 -6.52
N ALA A 254 -1.83 7.64 -6.88
CA ALA A 254 -3.09 8.04 -6.28
C ALA A 254 -4.21 7.70 -7.26
N VAL A 255 -5.25 6.99 -6.79
CA VAL A 255 -6.36 6.54 -7.62
C VAL A 255 -7.70 6.78 -6.94
N TRP A 256 -8.78 6.98 -7.71
CA TRP A 256 -10.17 7.02 -7.24
C TRP A 256 -11.12 6.59 -8.34
N LEU A 257 -12.32 6.16 -7.98
CA LEU A 257 -13.32 5.72 -8.96
C LEU A 257 -13.72 6.86 -9.92
N VAL A 258 -13.93 6.47 -11.20
CA VAL A 258 -14.44 7.35 -12.26
C VAL A 258 -15.89 7.73 -11.99
#